data_0c82c99d1f9e3b3c47e4f46740266e60
#
_entry.id   0c82c99d1f9e3b3c47e4f46740266e60
#
_cell.length_a   1.000
_cell.length_b   1.000
_cell.length_c   1.000
_cell.angle_alpha   90.00
_cell.angle_beta   90.00
_cell.angle_gamma   90.00
#
_symmetry.space_group_name_H-M   'P 1'
#
loop_
_entity.id
_entity.type
_entity.pdbx_description
1 polymer ?
#
loop_
_entity_poly.entity_id
_entity_poly.type
_entity_poly.pdbx_seq_one_letter_code
_entity_poly.pdbx_strand_id
1 'polypeptide(L)'
;MEKLTGVANTLYVPLYGRIYVSKKFPEYFYDEMALKIEEKFTSGISKGSFEYTNMAYGARYYNMDKMIIKFIEEHKICNIVLLGIGLETAYDRITQKCGLGEVNYYGIDLPEVIEIRKKYFGERKQETLI
;
A
#
# COMPACT_ATOMS: atom_id res chain seq x y z
N MET A 1 17.12 2.26 -8.29
CA MET A 1 16.55 2.59 -6.97
C MET A 1 17.23 3.85 -6.46
N GLU A 2 16.46 4.89 -6.22
CA GLU A 2 17.01 6.11 -5.64
C GLU A 2 17.51 5.81 -4.22
N LYS A 3 18.74 6.24 -3.90
CA LYS A 3 19.26 6.11 -2.53
C LYS A 3 18.53 7.13 -1.65
N LEU A 4 17.59 6.66 -0.89
CA LEU A 4 16.90 7.45 0.12
C LEU A 4 17.73 7.43 1.41
N THR A 5 17.77 8.55 2.13
CA THR A 5 18.47 8.66 3.41
C THR A 5 17.47 8.66 4.57
N GLY A 6 17.87 8.07 5.71
CA GLY A 6 17.06 8.10 6.93
C GLY A 6 15.80 7.25 6.87
N VAL A 7 14.68 7.80 7.32
CA VAL A 7 13.36 7.11 7.43
C VAL A 7 12.85 6.58 6.10
N ALA A 8 13.20 7.25 5.00
CA ALA A 8 12.80 6.84 3.66
C ALA A 8 13.36 5.46 3.24
N ASN A 9 14.45 4.99 3.86
CA ASN A 9 14.98 3.64 3.60
C ASN A 9 14.03 2.53 4.05
N THR A 10 13.11 2.81 4.97
CA THR A 10 12.12 1.83 5.45
C THR A 10 10.89 1.73 4.55
N LEU A 11 10.79 2.57 3.52
CA LEU A 11 9.67 2.67 2.60
C LEU A 11 9.31 1.33 1.93
N TYR A 12 10.33 0.55 1.59
CA TYR A 12 10.16 -0.71 0.86
C TYR A 12 9.84 -1.92 1.75
N VAL A 13 10.08 -1.82 3.06
CA VAL A 13 9.91 -2.97 3.98
C VAL A 13 8.44 -3.44 4.06
N PRO A 14 7.47 -2.56 4.28
CA PRO A 14 6.06 -2.96 4.25
C PRO A 14 5.59 -3.45 2.88
N LEU A 15 6.08 -2.85 1.81
CA LEU A 15 5.79 -3.29 0.44
C LEU A 15 6.27 -4.73 0.23
N TYR A 16 7.50 -5.04 0.65
CA TYR A 16 8.03 -6.39 0.55
C TYR A 16 7.19 -7.41 1.34
N GLY A 17 6.75 -7.03 2.54
CA GLY A 17 5.85 -7.89 3.33
C GLY A 17 4.55 -8.21 2.59
N ARG A 18 3.92 -7.22 1.94
CA ARG A 18 2.73 -7.43 1.13
C ARG A 18 3.00 -8.33 -0.09
N ILE A 19 4.11 -8.10 -0.78
CA ILE A 19 4.53 -8.94 -1.92
C ILE A 19 4.73 -10.39 -1.47
N TYR A 20 5.45 -10.61 -0.36
CA TYR A 20 5.71 -11.93 0.19
C TYR A 20 4.42 -12.70 0.48
N VAL A 21 3.49 -12.08 1.22
CA VAL A 21 2.22 -12.71 1.59
C VAL A 21 1.35 -12.95 0.35
N SER A 22 1.31 -12.01 -0.59
CA SER A 22 0.56 -12.16 -1.84
C SER A 22 1.03 -13.33 -2.68
N LYS A 23 2.33 -13.63 -2.66
CA LYS A 23 2.89 -14.78 -3.39
C LYS A 23 2.68 -16.10 -2.66
N LYS A 24 2.86 -16.10 -1.34
CA LYS A 24 2.88 -17.31 -0.54
C LYS A 24 1.50 -17.72 -0.02
N PHE A 25 0.65 -16.74 0.28
CA PHE A 25 -0.67 -16.95 0.86
C PHE A 25 -1.74 -16.07 0.17
N PRO A 26 -1.93 -16.21 -1.15
CA PRO A 26 -2.80 -15.31 -1.92
C PRO A 26 -4.28 -15.38 -1.52
N GLU A 27 -4.72 -16.49 -0.95
CA GLU A 27 -6.08 -16.64 -0.46
C GLU A 27 -6.35 -15.84 0.83
N TYR A 28 -5.30 -15.59 1.60
CA TYR A 28 -5.37 -14.80 2.83
C TYR A 28 -5.29 -13.30 2.55
N PHE A 29 -4.29 -12.89 1.76
CA PHE A 29 -4.06 -11.50 1.39
C PHE A 29 -3.42 -11.43 0.01
N TYR A 30 -4.00 -10.62 -0.88
CA TYR A 30 -3.51 -10.45 -2.24
C TYR A 30 -3.46 -8.98 -2.63
N ASP A 31 -2.30 -8.50 -3.02
CA ASP A 31 -2.03 -7.13 -3.44
C ASP A 31 -1.46 -7.12 -4.86
N GLU A 32 -2.35 -7.06 -5.83
CA GLU A 32 -1.99 -7.07 -7.25
C GLU A 32 -1.07 -5.90 -7.62
N MET A 33 -1.33 -4.72 -7.06
CA MET A 33 -0.53 -3.54 -7.38
C MET A 33 0.88 -3.64 -6.80
N ALA A 34 1.03 -4.20 -5.59
CA ALA A 34 2.36 -4.45 -5.02
C ALA A 34 3.17 -5.42 -5.88
N LEU A 35 2.54 -6.45 -6.42
CA LEU A 35 3.18 -7.40 -7.34
C LEU A 35 3.59 -6.73 -8.66
N LYS A 36 2.76 -5.87 -9.22
CA LYS A 36 3.08 -5.09 -10.43
C LYS A 36 4.26 -4.14 -10.21
N ILE A 37 4.35 -3.54 -9.03
CA ILE A 37 5.46 -2.65 -8.69
C ILE A 37 6.76 -3.45 -8.54
N GLU A 38 6.72 -4.65 -7.99
CA GLU A 38 7.91 -5.50 -7.86
C GLU A 38 8.65 -5.67 -9.18
N GLU A 39 7.94 -5.80 -10.28
CA GLU A 39 8.53 -5.93 -11.62
C GLU A 39 9.39 -4.73 -12.02
N LYS A 40 9.17 -3.57 -11.42
CA LYS A 40 9.94 -2.34 -11.67
C LYS A 40 11.22 -2.24 -10.85
N PHE A 41 11.40 -3.11 -9.86
CA PHE A 41 12.62 -3.18 -9.05
C PHE A 41 13.62 -4.16 -9.66
N THR A 42 14.66 -3.64 -10.30
CA THR A 42 15.72 -4.45 -10.94
C THR A 42 16.75 -5.02 -9.97
N SER A 43 16.82 -4.52 -8.75
CA SER A 43 17.71 -5.03 -7.70
C SER A 43 16.87 -5.51 -6.53
N GLY A 44 17.01 -6.79 -6.22
CA GLY A 44 16.23 -7.45 -5.19
C GLY A 44 16.13 -6.64 -3.90
N ILE A 45 14.91 -6.40 -3.49
CA ILE A 45 14.61 -5.99 -2.13
C ILE A 45 15.28 -7.02 -1.22
N SER A 46 16.07 -6.56 -0.30
CA SER A 46 16.87 -7.38 0.60
C SER A 46 16.12 -8.63 1.06
N LYS A 47 16.67 -9.80 0.77
CA LYS A 47 16.15 -11.10 1.20
C LYS A 47 16.21 -11.33 2.73
N GLY A 48 16.51 -10.28 3.51
CA GLY A 48 16.76 -10.37 4.95
C GLY A 48 15.55 -10.22 5.85
N SER A 49 14.32 -10.17 5.33
CA SER A 49 13.14 -10.09 6.19
C SER A 49 12.70 -11.48 6.64
N PHE A 50 12.57 -11.64 7.95
CA PHE A 50 12.08 -12.88 8.55
C PHE A 50 10.61 -13.11 8.16
N GLU A 51 10.22 -14.37 7.96
CA GLU A 51 8.85 -14.77 7.65
C GLU A 51 7.84 -14.20 8.63
N TYR A 52 8.16 -14.22 9.92
CA TYR A 52 7.32 -13.64 10.96
C TYR A 52 6.99 -12.17 10.69
N THR A 53 7.98 -11.36 10.34
CA THR A 53 7.80 -9.93 10.04
C THR A 53 6.91 -9.74 8.81
N ASN A 54 7.12 -10.52 7.76
CA ASN A 54 6.30 -10.46 6.56
C ASN A 54 4.85 -10.85 6.84
N MET A 55 4.64 -11.91 7.62
CA MET A 55 3.30 -12.33 8.04
C MET A 55 2.62 -11.30 8.92
N ALA A 56 3.37 -10.63 9.81
CA ALA A 56 2.85 -9.55 10.64
C ALA A 56 2.37 -8.37 9.78
N TYR A 57 3.11 -8.01 8.75
CA TYR A 57 2.65 -6.99 7.78
C TYR A 57 1.38 -7.45 7.06
N GLY A 58 1.34 -8.66 6.54
CA GLY A 58 0.15 -9.20 5.88
C GLY A 58 -1.08 -9.15 6.78
N ALA A 59 -0.95 -9.59 8.03
CA ALA A 59 -2.03 -9.56 9.02
C ALA A 59 -2.51 -8.13 9.31
N ARG A 60 -1.58 -7.19 9.44
CA ARG A 60 -1.91 -5.76 9.66
C ARG A 60 -2.73 -5.20 8.51
N TYR A 61 -2.29 -5.37 7.28
CA TYR A 61 -3.00 -4.86 6.10
C TYR A 61 -4.34 -5.56 5.89
N TYR A 62 -4.40 -6.86 6.09
CA TYR A 62 -5.65 -7.61 6.06
C TYR A 62 -6.70 -7.05 7.02
N ASN A 63 -6.32 -6.81 8.27
CA ASN A 63 -7.23 -6.27 9.27
C ASN A 63 -7.60 -4.81 8.99
N MET A 64 -6.65 -3.99 8.55
CA MET A 64 -6.94 -2.59 8.18
C MET A 64 -7.90 -2.51 7.01
N ASP A 65 -7.70 -3.29 5.97
CA ASP A 65 -8.62 -3.34 4.82
C ASP A 65 -10.04 -3.71 5.26
N LYS A 66 -10.18 -4.68 6.14
CA LYS A 66 -11.51 -5.06 6.70
C LYS A 66 -12.18 -3.91 7.44
N MET A 67 -11.42 -3.17 8.25
CA MET A 67 -11.94 -2.01 8.99
C MET A 67 -12.37 -0.89 8.04
N ILE A 68 -11.56 -0.58 7.04
CA ILE A 68 -11.87 0.47 6.07
C ILE A 68 -13.09 0.08 5.24
N ILE A 69 -13.15 -1.15 4.75
CA ILE A 69 -14.29 -1.65 3.96
C ILE A 69 -15.59 -1.56 4.78
N LYS A 70 -15.54 -2.01 6.02
CA LYS A 70 -16.70 -1.91 6.92
C LYS A 70 -17.16 -0.46 7.09
N PHE A 71 -16.22 0.46 7.31
CA PHE A 71 -16.51 1.89 7.45
C PHE A 71 -17.17 2.45 6.18
N ILE A 72 -16.66 2.10 5.00
CA ILE A 72 -17.22 2.53 3.71
C ILE A 72 -18.64 1.98 3.52
N GLU A 73 -18.86 0.71 3.86
CA GLU A 73 -20.19 0.09 3.75
C GLU A 73 -21.22 0.76 4.66
N GLU A 74 -20.81 1.20 5.85
CA GLU A 74 -21.68 1.88 6.82
C GLU A 74 -21.94 3.35 6.45
N HIS A 75 -20.99 4.04 5.84
CA HIS A 75 -21.04 5.50 5.64
C HIS A 75 -21.18 5.95 4.18
N LYS A 76 -20.99 5.08 3.20
CA LYS A 76 -21.15 5.32 1.75
C LYS A 76 -20.40 6.54 1.20
N ILE A 77 -20.60 7.72 1.79
CA ILE A 77 -19.92 8.99 1.46
C ILE A 77 -18.95 9.29 2.58
N CYS A 78 -17.65 9.17 2.33
CA CYS A 78 -16.65 9.36 3.37
C CYS A 78 -15.27 9.72 2.79
N ASN A 79 -14.40 10.13 3.68
CA ASN A 79 -12.99 10.39 3.40
C ASN A 79 -12.11 9.37 4.14
N ILE A 80 -11.16 8.80 3.43
CA ILE A 80 -10.15 7.91 4.01
C ILE A 80 -8.81 8.64 3.97
N VAL A 81 -8.21 8.82 5.14
CA VAL A 81 -6.92 9.51 5.28
C VAL A 81 -5.85 8.49 5.68
N LEU A 82 -4.80 8.41 4.89
CA LEU A 82 -3.66 7.52 5.10
C LEU A 82 -2.43 8.34 5.51
N LEU A 83 -2.09 8.32 6.78
CA LEU A 83 -0.92 9.02 7.32
C LEU A 83 0.34 8.16 7.14
N GLY A 84 1.41 8.76 6.65
CA GLY A 84 2.64 8.03 6.32
C GLY A 84 2.38 7.01 5.22
N ILE A 85 1.75 7.45 4.12
CA ILE A 85 1.21 6.55 3.10
C ILE A 85 2.29 5.69 2.43
N GLY A 86 3.52 6.18 2.29
CA GLY A 86 4.61 5.44 1.65
C GLY A 86 4.21 4.86 0.29
N LEU A 87 4.49 3.58 0.12
CA LEU A 87 4.07 2.80 -1.05
C LEU A 87 2.84 1.93 -0.78
N GLU A 88 1.94 2.43 0.08
CA GLU A 88 0.67 1.75 0.40
C GLU A 88 -0.25 1.68 -0.83
N THR A 89 -0.91 0.56 -0.99
CA THR A 89 -1.80 0.23 -2.11
C THR A 89 -3.23 -0.06 -1.65
N ALA A 90 -3.62 0.43 -0.49
CA ALA A 90 -4.97 0.27 0.04
C ALA A 90 -6.04 0.80 -0.92
N TYR A 91 -5.80 1.94 -1.58
CA TYR A 91 -6.69 2.46 -2.60
C TYR A 91 -7.05 1.39 -3.63
N ASP A 92 -6.05 0.68 -4.15
CA ASP A 92 -6.24 -0.35 -5.19
C ASP A 92 -7.00 -1.56 -4.64
N ARG A 93 -6.58 -2.07 -3.49
CA ARG A 93 -7.22 -3.25 -2.87
C ARG A 93 -8.68 -2.98 -2.50
N ILE A 94 -8.95 -1.82 -1.94
CA ILE A 94 -10.29 -1.46 -1.45
C ILE A 94 -11.21 -1.13 -2.62
N THR A 95 -10.76 -0.36 -3.60
CA THR A 95 -11.58 -0.03 -4.78
C THR A 95 -11.89 -1.25 -5.63
N GLN A 96 -11.02 -2.25 -5.69
CA GLN A 96 -11.33 -3.53 -6.33
C GLN A 96 -12.49 -4.26 -5.65
N LYS A 97 -12.61 -4.15 -4.32
CA LYS A 97 -13.66 -4.85 -3.55
C LYS A 97 -14.96 -4.07 -3.46
N CYS A 98 -14.88 -2.77 -3.26
CA CYS A 98 -16.05 -1.92 -2.99
C CYS A 98 -16.44 -1.00 -4.14
N GLY A 99 -15.63 -0.92 -5.21
CA GLY A 99 -15.72 0.15 -6.19
C GLY A 99 -15.22 1.48 -5.60
N LEU A 100 -15.20 2.53 -6.42
CA LEU A 100 -14.74 3.85 -6.01
C LEU A 100 -15.83 4.61 -5.25
N GLY A 101 -17.08 4.57 -5.75
CA GLY A 101 -18.22 5.23 -5.12
C GLY A 101 -17.97 6.71 -4.84
N GLU A 102 -18.46 7.19 -3.72
CA GLU A 102 -18.27 8.56 -3.22
C GLU A 102 -17.27 8.63 -2.08
N VAL A 103 -16.16 7.90 -2.20
CA VAL A 103 -15.06 7.86 -1.24
C VAL A 103 -13.89 8.66 -1.79
N ASN A 104 -13.37 9.60 -1.00
CA ASN A 104 -12.14 10.33 -1.31
C ASN A 104 -10.99 9.80 -0.45
N TYR A 105 -9.85 9.60 -1.07
CA TYR A 105 -8.64 9.11 -0.41
C TYR A 105 -7.62 10.23 -0.33
N TYR A 106 -7.02 10.40 0.84
CA TYR A 106 -5.97 11.39 1.08
C TYR A 106 -4.73 10.68 1.61
N GLY A 107 -3.64 10.79 0.87
CA GLY A 107 -2.35 10.24 1.28
C GLY A 107 -1.40 11.34 1.71
N ILE A 108 -0.86 11.24 2.91
CA ILE A 108 0.05 12.24 3.50
C ILE A 108 1.38 11.57 3.80
N ASP A 109 2.47 12.18 3.33
CA ASP A 109 3.84 11.73 3.63
C ASP A 109 4.84 12.86 3.37
N LEU A 110 6.13 12.59 3.58
CA LEU A 110 7.21 13.50 3.25
C LEU A 110 7.23 13.80 1.75
N PRO A 111 7.59 15.02 1.33
CA PRO A 111 7.57 15.41 -0.09
C PRO A 111 8.32 14.44 -1.02
N GLU A 112 9.50 13.97 -0.60
CA GLU A 112 10.28 13.00 -1.37
C GLU A 112 9.58 11.65 -1.52
N VAL A 113 8.84 11.21 -0.53
CA VAL A 113 8.05 9.98 -0.58
C VAL A 113 6.87 10.13 -1.53
N ILE A 114 6.19 11.27 -1.48
CA ILE A 114 5.09 11.58 -2.41
C ILE A 114 5.59 11.60 -3.86
N GLU A 115 6.75 12.17 -4.14
CA GLU A 115 7.34 12.16 -5.49
C GLU A 115 7.66 10.75 -5.98
N ILE A 116 8.21 9.90 -5.12
CA ILE A 116 8.46 8.49 -5.43
C ILE A 116 7.15 7.76 -5.69
N ARG A 117 6.16 7.98 -4.84
CA ARG A 117 4.83 7.40 -4.99
C ARG A 117 4.21 7.74 -6.34
N LYS A 118 4.25 9.00 -6.75
CA LYS A 118 3.73 9.45 -8.05
C LYS A 118 4.40 8.76 -9.23
N LYS A 119 5.70 8.49 -9.14
CA LYS A 119 6.43 7.76 -10.19
C LYS A 119 5.93 6.31 -10.35
N TYR A 120 5.56 5.64 -9.26
CA TYR A 120 5.10 4.25 -9.30
C TYR A 120 3.61 4.11 -9.65
N PHE A 121 2.77 4.98 -9.11
CA PHE A 121 1.32 4.83 -9.19
C PHE A 121 0.64 5.82 -10.13
N GLY A 122 1.28 6.95 -10.45
CA GLY A 122 0.66 8.04 -11.18
C GLY A 122 -0.45 8.73 -10.38
N GLU A 123 -1.28 9.48 -11.09
CA GLU A 123 -2.46 10.11 -10.51
C GLU A 123 -3.66 9.16 -10.57
N ARG A 124 -4.47 9.18 -9.52
CA ARG A 124 -5.66 8.35 -9.42
C ARG A 124 -6.89 9.18 -9.07
N LYS A 125 -8.02 8.76 -9.61
CA LYS A 125 -9.30 9.41 -9.37
C LYS A 125 -9.68 9.35 -7.89
N GLN A 126 -10.07 10.50 -7.33
CA GLN A 126 -10.47 10.63 -5.92
C GLN A 126 -9.35 10.30 -4.92
N GLU A 127 -8.09 10.35 -5.36
CA GLU A 127 -6.91 10.29 -4.49
C GLU A 127 -6.19 11.65 -4.55
N THR A 128 -5.94 12.24 -3.39
CA THR A 128 -5.15 13.45 -3.22
C THR A 128 -3.91 13.14 -2.39
N LEU A 129 -2.75 13.51 -2.89
CA LEU A 129 -1.46 13.33 -2.20
C LEU A 129 -0.95 14.67 -1.68
N ILE A 130 -0.59 14.70 -0.40
CA ILE A 130 -0.17 15.91 0.32
C ILE A 130 1.19 15.68 0.97
#